data_c8ebc4078ea404789ea73d5d8effacca
#
_entry.id   c8ebc4078ea404789ea73d5d8effacca
#
_cell.length_a   1.000
_cell.length_b   1.000
_cell.length_c   1.000
_cell.angle_alpha   90.00
_cell.angle_beta   90.00
_cell.angle_gamma   90.00
#
_symmetry.space_group_name_H-M   'P 1'
#
loop_
_entity.id
_entity.type
_entity.pdbx_description
1 polymer ?
#
loop_
_entity_poly.entity_id
_entity_poly.type
_entity_poly.pdbx_seq_one_letter_code
_entity_poly.pdbx_strand_id
1 'polypeptide(L)'
;MKLTLLLIASFALGAVCFASISQPDRTADAEAIRAHIGSIFQAFIDGDEQKIYDTHSEDWRGLLGGYPTPIKGIDEYMRANGIEWPKPANAPKSEPYYPAGTGYKMNDFDVHFYTPELAVANFIGEFVSQNGQTLRRFRIMDIYAKRKGSWIQVASHTALDPSWRDEQTSQRRNITPEIRQRILAKREAVWKAWFANDRPVLERMIPAEAIAINSGSKDWSNRDAILASAKAFADSGAKLVRLEFPKTEIQAYGNTVLIYTTYTYETERNGQRTTTNGRGTEMFVRRGDELVNVGWHLDDEK
;
A
#
# COMPACT_ATOMS: atom_id res chain seq x y z
N MET A 1 -61.59 -50.36 -43.52
CA MET A 1 -61.65 -50.45 -42.08
C MET A 1 -60.21 -50.63 -41.54
N LYS A 2 -59.64 -49.56 -41.02
CA LYS A 2 -58.31 -49.62 -40.43
C LYS A 2 -58.47 -49.39 -38.92
N LEU A 3 -58.05 -50.39 -38.19
CA LEU A 3 -58.09 -50.40 -36.72
C LEU A 3 -56.82 -49.64 -36.20
N THR A 4 -57.00 -48.53 -35.53
CA THR A 4 -55.89 -47.80 -34.90
C THR A 4 -55.79 -48.25 -33.43
N LEU A 5 -54.72 -48.92 -33.07
CA LEU A 5 -54.39 -49.29 -31.72
C LEU A 5 -53.79 -48.08 -31.00
N LEU A 6 -54.45 -47.62 -29.92
CA LEU A 6 -53.95 -46.57 -29.01
C LEU A 6 -53.12 -47.24 -27.91
N LEU A 7 -51.82 -46.98 -27.88
CA LEU A 7 -50.91 -47.41 -26.78
C LEU A 7 -50.92 -46.29 -25.74
N ILE A 8 -51.48 -46.57 -24.57
CA ILE A 8 -51.42 -45.70 -23.40
C ILE A 8 -50.14 -46.08 -22.61
N ALA A 9 -49.08 -45.27 -22.72
CA ALA A 9 -47.89 -45.39 -21.89
C ALA A 9 -48.13 -44.68 -20.53
N SER A 10 -48.29 -45.45 -19.47
CA SER A 10 -48.38 -44.95 -18.10
C SER A 10 -47.00 -44.58 -17.62
N PHE A 11 -46.72 -43.28 -17.52
CA PHE A 11 -45.52 -42.75 -16.83
C PHE A 11 -45.77 -42.80 -15.32
N ALA A 12 -45.14 -43.77 -14.66
CA ALA A 12 -45.04 -43.77 -13.18
C ALA A 12 -43.99 -42.70 -12.77
N LEU A 13 -44.47 -41.55 -12.29
CA LEU A 13 -43.60 -40.59 -11.62
C LEU A 13 -43.14 -41.17 -10.27
N GLY A 14 -41.94 -41.72 -10.24
CA GLY A 14 -41.28 -42.03 -9.00
C GLY A 14 -40.87 -40.71 -8.31
N ALA A 15 -41.56 -40.38 -7.24
CA ALA A 15 -41.15 -39.29 -6.34
C ALA A 15 -39.85 -39.73 -5.67
N VAL A 16 -38.70 -39.26 -6.20
CA VAL A 16 -37.42 -39.36 -5.48
C VAL A 16 -37.52 -38.40 -4.31
N CYS A 17 -37.81 -38.89 -3.13
CA CYS A 17 -37.59 -38.16 -1.88
C CYS A 17 -36.08 -37.90 -1.75
N PHE A 18 -35.66 -36.70 -2.10
CA PHE A 18 -34.38 -36.18 -1.63
C PHE A 18 -34.49 -36.03 -0.10
N ALA A 19 -34.07 -37.07 0.65
CA ALA A 19 -33.79 -36.90 2.06
C ALA A 19 -32.74 -35.79 2.14
N SER A 20 -33.11 -34.67 2.73
CA SER A 20 -32.14 -33.63 3.11
C SER A 20 -31.16 -34.29 4.05
N ILE A 21 -29.99 -34.70 3.53
CA ILE A 21 -28.89 -35.15 4.37
C ILE A 21 -28.47 -33.88 5.14
N SER A 22 -28.88 -33.81 6.42
CA SER A 22 -28.39 -32.77 7.30
C SER A 22 -26.87 -32.86 7.28
N GLN A 23 -26.21 -31.80 6.90
CA GLN A 23 -24.77 -31.77 7.00
C GLN A 23 -24.37 -32.06 8.45
N PRO A 24 -23.36 -32.91 8.68
CA PRO A 24 -22.90 -33.17 10.01
C PRO A 24 -22.48 -31.85 10.69
N ASP A 25 -22.75 -31.74 11.99
CA ASP A 25 -22.32 -30.59 12.78
C ASP A 25 -20.78 -30.48 12.70
N ARG A 26 -20.29 -29.38 12.13
CA ARG A 26 -18.87 -29.09 11.92
C ARG A 26 -18.37 -27.97 12.81
N THR A 27 -19.14 -27.58 13.81
CA THR A 27 -18.82 -26.46 14.72
C THR A 27 -17.44 -26.65 15.38
N ALA A 28 -17.17 -27.87 15.87
CA ALA A 28 -15.87 -28.17 16.51
C ALA A 28 -14.68 -28.04 15.52
N ASP A 29 -14.86 -28.48 14.29
CA ASP A 29 -13.83 -28.31 13.25
C ASP A 29 -13.65 -26.84 12.86
N ALA A 30 -14.72 -26.04 12.74
CA ALA A 30 -14.66 -24.62 12.47
C ALA A 30 -13.93 -23.86 13.59
N GLU A 31 -14.22 -24.17 14.84
CA GLU A 31 -13.52 -23.57 15.98
C GLU A 31 -12.04 -23.99 16.04
N ALA A 32 -11.71 -25.23 15.69
CA ALA A 32 -10.32 -25.69 15.60
C ALA A 32 -9.53 -24.90 14.51
N ILE A 33 -10.14 -24.70 13.36
CA ILE A 33 -9.54 -23.88 12.28
C ILE A 33 -9.40 -22.44 12.76
N ARG A 34 -10.41 -21.84 13.39
CA ARG A 34 -10.36 -20.48 13.93
C ARG A 34 -9.25 -20.31 14.95
N ALA A 35 -9.13 -21.27 15.89
CA ALA A 35 -8.06 -21.26 16.89
C ALA A 35 -6.67 -21.39 16.26
N HIS A 36 -6.55 -22.21 15.22
CA HIS A 36 -5.30 -22.37 14.47
C HIS A 36 -4.90 -21.05 13.77
N ILE A 37 -5.83 -20.37 13.10
CA ILE A 37 -5.60 -19.03 12.51
C ILE A 37 -5.16 -18.05 13.59
N GLY A 38 -5.83 -18.03 14.74
CA GLY A 38 -5.43 -17.19 15.88
C GLY A 38 -3.99 -17.45 16.33
N SER A 39 -3.56 -18.71 16.33
CA SER A 39 -2.17 -19.06 16.68
C SER A 39 -1.15 -18.55 15.65
N ILE A 40 -1.52 -18.48 14.36
CA ILE A 40 -0.67 -17.87 13.30
C ILE A 40 -0.52 -16.37 13.56
N PHE A 41 -1.64 -15.65 13.79
CA PHE A 41 -1.60 -14.22 14.10
C PHE A 41 -0.73 -13.93 15.33
N GLN A 42 -0.92 -14.71 16.39
CA GLN A 42 -0.13 -14.53 17.62
C GLN A 42 1.36 -14.80 17.38
N ALA A 43 1.70 -15.83 16.60
CA ALA A 43 3.09 -16.12 16.26
C ALA A 43 3.77 -14.97 15.50
N PHE A 44 3.05 -14.33 14.58
CA PHE A 44 3.55 -13.10 13.92
C PHE A 44 3.69 -11.94 14.89
N ILE A 45 2.78 -11.74 15.82
CA ILE A 45 2.88 -10.69 16.85
C ILE A 45 4.14 -10.90 17.69
N ASP A 46 4.36 -12.12 18.16
CA ASP A 46 5.43 -12.46 19.09
C ASP A 46 6.81 -12.64 18.41
N GLY A 47 6.87 -12.67 17.07
CA GLY A 47 8.09 -13.03 16.32
C GLY A 47 8.49 -14.49 16.55
N ASP A 48 7.51 -15.40 16.84
CA ASP A 48 7.75 -16.82 17.02
C ASP A 48 7.81 -17.54 15.67
N GLU A 49 8.97 -17.48 15.03
CA GLU A 49 9.16 -18.01 13.69
C GLU A 49 9.03 -19.54 13.62
N GLN A 50 9.43 -20.27 14.67
CA GLN A 50 9.21 -21.70 14.71
C GLN A 50 7.73 -22.02 14.72
N LYS A 51 6.94 -21.28 15.50
CA LYS A 51 5.48 -21.42 15.52
C LYS A 51 4.85 -21.07 14.18
N ILE A 52 5.32 -20.02 13.50
CA ILE A 52 4.89 -19.70 12.14
C ILE A 52 5.15 -20.89 11.21
N TYR A 53 6.35 -21.47 11.26
CA TYR A 53 6.70 -22.66 10.46
C TYR A 53 5.78 -23.85 10.76
N ASP A 54 5.60 -24.19 12.02
CA ASP A 54 4.84 -25.38 12.46
C ASP A 54 3.32 -25.30 12.19
N THR A 55 2.79 -24.09 11.98
CA THR A 55 1.36 -23.89 11.65
C THR A 55 1.03 -24.08 10.16
N HIS A 56 2.02 -24.25 9.32
CA HIS A 56 1.85 -24.43 7.90
C HIS A 56 2.34 -25.81 7.45
N SER A 57 1.79 -26.33 6.36
CA SER A 57 2.28 -27.58 5.81
C SER A 57 3.59 -27.39 5.03
N GLU A 58 4.43 -28.42 4.99
CA GLU A 58 5.67 -28.42 4.21
C GLU A 58 5.46 -28.06 2.73
N ASP A 59 4.38 -28.62 2.15
CA ASP A 59 3.98 -28.43 0.75
C ASP A 59 3.07 -27.21 0.53
N TRP A 60 3.08 -26.26 1.44
CA TRP A 60 2.24 -25.06 1.40
C TRP A 60 2.30 -24.33 0.04
N ARG A 61 1.18 -23.76 -0.38
CA ARG A 61 1.05 -22.98 -1.63
C ARG A 61 0.30 -21.70 -1.37
N GLY A 62 0.67 -20.61 -2.07
CA GLY A 62 -0.15 -19.41 -1.96
C GLY A 62 0.37 -18.19 -2.68
N LEU A 63 -0.40 -17.10 -2.47
CA LEU A 63 -0.11 -15.76 -2.95
C LEU A 63 -0.13 -14.82 -1.76
N LEU A 64 0.96 -14.10 -1.55
CA LEU A 64 1.05 -13.04 -0.54
C LEU A 64 1.06 -11.67 -1.22
N GLY A 65 0.28 -10.75 -0.65
CA GLY A 65 0.22 -9.37 -1.15
C GLY A 65 1.60 -8.70 -1.14
N GLY A 66 2.03 -8.23 -2.30
CA GLY A 66 3.35 -7.64 -2.47
C GLY A 66 4.45 -8.60 -2.88
N TYR A 67 4.20 -9.91 -2.92
CA TYR A 67 5.14 -10.89 -3.44
C TYR A 67 4.82 -11.21 -4.90
N PRO A 68 5.80 -11.16 -5.83
CA PRO A 68 5.52 -11.14 -7.27
C PRO A 68 5.13 -12.49 -7.86
N THR A 69 5.41 -13.59 -7.19
CA THR A 69 5.22 -14.96 -7.71
C THR A 69 4.46 -15.84 -6.72
N PRO A 70 3.77 -16.89 -7.18
CA PRO A 70 3.23 -17.92 -6.31
C PRO A 70 4.32 -18.60 -5.48
N ILE A 71 4.10 -18.72 -4.19
CA ILE A 71 5.01 -19.34 -3.23
C ILE A 71 4.82 -20.86 -3.22
N LYS A 72 5.91 -21.60 -3.16
CA LYS A 72 5.95 -23.07 -3.21
C LYS A 72 6.74 -23.64 -2.04
N GLY A 73 6.04 -24.09 -1.03
CA GLY A 73 6.62 -24.66 0.19
C GLY A 73 6.79 -23.64 1.30
N ILE A 74 6.87 -24.19 2.52
CA ILE A 74 6.95 -23.37 3.74
C ILE A 74 8.25 -22.57 3.82
N ASP A 75 9.38 -23.09 3.35
CA ASP A 75 10.65 -22.36 3.39
C ASP A 75 10.61 -21.10 2.53
N GLU A 76 9.95 -21.15 1.35
CA GLU A 76 9.75 -19.97 0.51
C GLU A 76 8.75 -19.00 1.16
N TYR A 77 7.72 -19.52 1.84
CA TYR A 77 6.78 -18.69 2.62
C TYR A 77 7.48 -17.93 3.73
N MET A 78 8.40 -18.56 4.48
CA MET A 78 9.18 -17.90 5.53
C MET A 78 9.99 -16.75 4.93
N ARG A 79 10.74 -17.01 3.86
CA ARG A 79 11.55 -15.97 3.18
C ARG A 79 10.69 -14.85 2.57
N ALA A 80 9.50 -15.16 2.03
CA ALA A 80 8.58 -14.17 1.49
C ALA A 80 8.00 -13.22 2.57
N ASN A 81 7.96 -13.67 3.82
CA ASN A 81 7.63 -12.85 4.99
C ASN A 81 8.85 -12.12 5.60
N GLY A 82 10.01 -12.18 4.95
CA GLY A 82 11.23 -11.55 5.45
C GLY A 82 11.91 -12.31 6.59
N ILE A 83 11.56 -13.59 6.79
CA ILE A 83 12.10 -14.45 7.83
C ILE A 83 13.26 -15.26 7.25
N GLU A 84 14.44 -15.14 7.86
CA GLU A 84 15.59 -15.99 7.50
C GLU A 84 15.31 -17.43 7.95
N TRP A 85 15.25 -18.36 6.99
CA TRP A 85 14.93 -19.76 7.26
C TRP A 85 15.68 -20.71 6.31
N PRO A 86 16.18 -21.87 6.76
CA PRO A 86 16.20 -22.33 8.18
C PRO A 86 17.17 -21.52 9.05
N LYS A 87 16.82 -21.37 10.33
CA LYS A 87 17.71 -20.71 11.29
C LYS A 87 18.87 -21.61 11.73
N PRO A 88 20.05 -21.02 11.95
CA PRO A 88 21.13 -21.71 12.66
C PRO A 88 20.66 -22.16 14.06
N ALA A 89 21.12 -23.31 14.50
CA ALA A 89 20.71 -23.90 15.79
C ALA A 89 20.92 -22.95 17.01
N ASN A 90 21.85 -22.00 16.92
CA ASN A 90 22.18 -21.03 17.97
C ASN A 90 21.73 -19.60 17.62
N ALA A 91 20.84 -19.42 16.63
CA ALA A 91 20.34 -18.10 16.29
C ALA A 91 19.57 -17.51 17.48
N PRO A 92 19.75 -16.21 17.78
CA PRO A 92 18.97 -15.56 18.81
C PRO A 92 17.49 -15.57 18.43
N LYS A 93 16.61 -15.56 19.44
CA LYS A 93 15.17 -15.37 19.21
C LYS A 93 14.95 -14.00 18.53
N SER A 94 14.10 -13.97 17.52
CA SER A 94 13.73 -12.72 16.86
C SER A 94 12.99 -11.80 17.81
N GLU A 95 13.16 -10.50 17.62
CA GLU A 95 12.34 -9.50 18.28
C GLU A 95 10.89 -9.59 17.76
N PRO A 96 9.89 -9.24 18.59
CA PRO A 96 8.51 -9.18 18.16
C PRO A 96 8.33 -8.31 16.89
N TYR A 97 7.56 -8.78 15.92
CA TYR A 97 7.33 -8.03 14.67
C TYR A 97 6.37 -6.85 14.84
N TYR A 98 5.68 -6.80 15.96
CA TYR A 98 4.73 -5.75 16.28
C TYR A 98 5.01 -5.16 17.66
N PRO A 99 4.62 -3.89 17.89
CA PRO A 99 4.76 -3.25 19.19
C PRO A 99 4.10 -4.05 20.32
N ALA A 100 4.64 -3.95 21.54
CA ALA A 100 4.04 -4.56 22.72
C ALA A 100 2.57 -4.13 22.89
N GLY A 101 1.72 -5.08 23.28
CA GLY A 101 0.29 -4.86 23.41
C GLY A 101 -0.49 -4.92 22.09
N THR A 102 0.15 -5.27 20.98
CA THR A 102 -0.57 -5.59 19.73
C THR A 102 -1.43 -6.83 19.91
N GLY A 103 -2.66 -6.76 19.44
CA GLY A 103 -3.60 -7.86 19.33
C GLY A 103 -4.00 -8.12 17.89
N TYR A 104 -4.94 -9.04 17.70
CA TYR A 104 -5.53 -9.31 16.38
C TYR A 104 -7.05 -9.42 16.45
N LYS A 105 -7.71 -9.21 15.30
CA LYS A 105 -9.15 -9.46 15.12
C LYS A 105 -9.35 -10.28 13.85
N MET A 106 -10.38 -11.13 13.88
CA MET A 106 -10.92 -11.82 12.70
C MET A 106 -12.38 -11.42 12.53
N ASN A 107 -12.64 -10.60 11.52
CA ASN A 107 -13.97 -10.12 11.17
C ASN A 107 -14.50 -10.94 9.98
N ASP A 108 -15.81 -11.06 9.84
CA ASP A 108 -16.48 -11.75 8.74
C ASP A 108 -15.95 -13.18 8.51
N PHE A 109 -15.67 -13.88 9.62
CA PHE A 109 -15.10 -15.21 9.58
C PHE A 109 -16.15 -16.24 9.13
N ASP A 110 -15.88 -16.87 8.00
CA ASP A 110 -16.67 -17.94 7.40
C ASP A 110 -15.80 -19.14 7.06
N VAL A 111 -16.28 -20.35 7.38
CA VAL A 111 -15.60 -21.60 7.04
C VAL A 111 -16.55 -22.53 6.28
N HIS A 112 -16.13 -22.87 5.06
CA HIS A 112 -16.85 -23.83 4.22
C HIS A 112 -16.09 -25.15 4.12
N PHE A 113 -16.77 -26.27 4.43
CA PHE A 113 -16.20 -27.60 4.33
C PHE A 113 -16.61 -28.26 3.00
N TYR A 114 -15.64 -28.48 2.12
CA TYR A 114 -15.85 -29.17 0.84
C TYR A 114 -15.88 -30.68 1.01
N THR A 115 -15.08 -31.20 1.93
CA THR A 115 -15.04 -32.62 2.32
C THR A 115 -14.84 -32.74 3.84
N PRO A 116 -14.91 -33.92 4.43
CA PRO A 116 -14.56 -34.14 5.85
C PRO A 116 -13.15 -33.66 6.22
N GLU A 117 -12.24 -33.57 5.22
CA GLU A 117 -10.81 -33.30 5.41
C GLU A 117 -10.32 -32.03 4.70
N LEU A 118 -11.21 -31.28 4.03
CA LEU A 118 -10.85 -30.07 3.29
C LEU A 118 -11.83 -28.93 3.61
N ALA A 119 -11.29 -27.80 4.03
CA ALA A 119 -12.04 -26.59 4.32
C ALA A 119 -11.36 -25.34 3.75
N VAL A 120 -12.19 -24.33 3.49
CA VAL A 120 -11.74 -22.97 3.13
C VAL A 120 -12.29 -22.02 4.17
N ALA A 121 -11.40 -21.20 4.76
CA ALA A 121 -11.75 -20.12 5.66
C ALA A 121 -11.55 -18.77 4.97
N ASN A 122 -12.58 -17.92 5.01
CA ASN A 122 -12.53 -16.55 4.49
C ASN A 122 -12.75 -15.58 5.64
N PHE A 123 -11.96 -14.53 5.71
CA PHE A 123 -12.09 -13.53 6.78
C PHE A 123 -11.32 -12.25 6.48
N ILE A 124 -11.64 -11.20 7.25
CA ILE A 124 -10.84 -9.98 7.35
C ILE A 124 -9.98 -10.10 8.60
N GLY A 125 -8.66 -10.18 8.41
CA GLY A 125 -7.68 -10.22 9.50
C GLY A 125 -7.13 -8.83 9.80
N GLU A 126 -7.07 -8.45 11.07
CA GLU A 126 -6.51 -7.17 11.51
C GLU A 126 -5.47 -7.38 12.60
N PHE A 127 -4.33 -6.67 12.49
CA PHE A 127 -3.47 -6.40 13.64
C PHE A 127 -3.89 -5.06 14.25
N VAL A 128 -4.08 -5.05 15.55
CA VAL A 128 -4.56 -3.86 16.27
C VAL A 128 -3.62 -3.51 17.42
N SER A 129 -3.34 -2.22 17.57
CA SER A 129 -2.54 -1.71 18.69
C SER A 129 -3.31 -1.79 20.03
N GLN A 130 -2.61 -1.60 21.13
CA GLN A 130 -3.20 -1.63 22.46
C GLN A 130 -4.36 -0.62 22.64
N ASN A 131 -4.33 0.51 21.94
CA ASN A 131 -5.41 1.50 21.95
C ASN A 131 -6.51 1.24 20.90
N GLY A 132 -6.51 0.07 20.27
CA GLY A 132 -7.55 -0.36 19.31
C GLY A 132 -7.38 0.15 17.88
N GLN A 133 -6.31 0.87 17.56
CA GLN A 133 -6.03 1.32 16.20
C GLN A 133 -5.62 0.15 15.31
N THR A 134 -6.21 0.02 14.13
CA THR A 134 -5.81 -0.97 13.13
C THR A 134 -4.43 -0.62 12.56
N LEU A 135 -3.46 -1.50 12.77
CA LEU A 135 -2.09 -1.38 12.26
C LEU A 135 -1.97 -1.94 10.84
N ARG A 136 -2.67 -3.03 10.56
CA ARG A 136 -2.78 -3.67 9.24
C ARG A 136 -4.10 -4.38 9.11
N ARG A 137 -4.68 -4.39 7.91
CA ARG A 137 -5.90 -5.12 7.57
C ARG A 137 -5.70 -5.91 6.29
N PHE A 138 -6.13 -7.16 6.30
CA PHE A 138 -5.97 -8.09 5.20
C PHE A 138 -7.29 -8.75 4.84
N ARG A 139 -7.49 -9.04 3.56
CA ARG A 139 -8.45 -10.01 3.07
C ARG A 139 -7.72 -11.34 2.91
N ILE A 140 -8.25 -12.36 3.54
CA ILE A 140 -7.58 -13.65 3.65
C ILE A 140 -8.53 -14.75 3.22
N MET A 141 -8.01 -15.65 2.39
CA MET A 141 -8.62 -16.94 2.08
C MET A 141 -7.60 -18.03 2.38
N ASP A 142 -7.86 -18.81 3.40
CA ASP A 142 -7.00 -19.91 3.84
C ASP A 142 -7.63 -21.26 3.47
N ILE A 143 -6.80 -22.18 3.01
CA ILE A 143 -7.20 -23.55 2.73
C ILE A 143 -6.60 -24.48 3.78
N TYR A 144 -7.46 -25.26 4.40
CA TYR A 144 -7.12 -26.20 5.46
C TYR A 144 -7.33 -27.63 5.02
N ALA A 145 -6.37 -28.49 5.31
CA ALA A 145 -6.50 -29.94 5.19
C ALA A 145 -6.37 -30.60 6.57
N LYS A 146 -7.17 -31.63 6.82
CA LYS A 146 -7.08 -32.45 8.04
C LYS A 146 -6.03 -33.53 7.81
N ARG A 147 -4.87 -33.41 8.46
CA ARG A 147 -3.76 -34.36 8.35
C ARG A 147 -3.48 -34.97 9.73
N LYS A 148 -3.44 -36.29 9.80
CA LYS A 148 -3.23 -37.02 11.09
C LYS A 148 -4.18 -36.57 12.21
N GLY A 149 -5.43 -36.25 11.85
CA GLY A 149 -6.46 -35.84 12.80
C GLY A 149 -6.48 -34.34 13.15
N SER A 150 -5.52 -33.54 12.71
CA SER A 150 -5.41 -32.09 12.99
C SER A 150 -5.56 -31.28 11.74
N TRP A 151 -6.19 -30.10 11.84
CA TRP A 151 -6.27 -29.13 10.78
C TRP A 151 -4.94 -28.37 10.64
N ILE A 152 -4.41 -28.33 9.42
CA ILE A 152 -3.19 -27.57 9.08
C ILE A 152 -3.45 -26.70 7.85
N GLN A 153 -2.91 -25.50 7.83
CA GLN A 153 -3.00 -24.62 6.66
C GLN A 153 -2.11 -25.14 5.53
N VAL A 154 -2.71 -25.45 4.40
CA VAL A 154 -2.01 -25.98 3.21
C VAL A 154 -1.86 -24.94 2.11
N ALA A 155 -2.70 -23.91 2.13
CA ALA A 155 -2.58 -22.80 1.19
C ALA A 155 -3.22 -21.54 1.74
N SER A 156 -2.81 -20.37 1.21
CA SER A 156 -3.42 -19.09 1.51
C SER A 156 -3.32 -18.11 0.34
N HIS A 157 -4.32 -17.23 0.26
CA HIS A 157 -4.24 -16.00 -0.49
C HIS A 157 -4.48 -14.84 0.48
N THR A 158 -3.43 -14.06 0.70
CA THR A 158 -3.47 -12.90 1.60
C THR A 158 -3.14 -11.63 0.81
N ALA A 159 -4.03 -10.64 0.90
CA ALA A 159 -3.84 -9.34 0.27
C ALA A 159 -4.18 -8.22 1.28
N LEU A 160 -3.47 -7.09 1.21
CA LEU A 160 -3.89 -5.90 1.96
C LEU A 160 -5.29 -5.49 1.53
N ASP A 161 -6.14 -5.15 2.51
CA ASP A 161 -7.47 -4.63 2.22
C ASP A 161 -7.34 -3.27 1.51
N PRO A 162 -7.85 -3.13 0.27
CA PRO A 162 -7.75 -1.87 -0.47
C PRO A 162 -8.37 -0.69 0.27
N SER A 163 -9.53 -0.88 0.92
CA SER A 163 -10.21 0.18 1.66
C SER A 163 -9.37 0.71 2.83
N TRP A 164 -8.71 -0.17 3.58
CA TRP A 164 -7.81 0.24 4.65
C TRP A 164 -6.58 0.99 4.11
N ARG A 165 -6.02 0.52 2.97
CA ARG A 165 -4.90 1.22 2.31
C ARG A 165 -5.31 2.61 1.86
N ASP A 166 -6.51 2.76 1.32
CA ASP A 166 -7.03 4.05 0.87
C ASP A 166 -7.28 4.99 2.05
N GLU A 167 -7.82 4.50 3.18
CA GLU A 167 -7.91 5.26 4.42
C GLU A 167 -6.53 5.75 4.91
N GLN A 168 -5.51 4.88 4.90
CA GLN A 168 -4.15 5.28 5.31
C GLN A 168 -3.53 6.30 4.36
N THR A 169 -3.79 6.19 3.05
CA THR A 169 -3.29 7.15 2.06
C THR A 169 -4.01 8.48 2.08
N SER A 170 -5.28 8.50 2.49
CA SER A 170 -6.09 9.72 2.61
C SER A 170 -5.88 10.48 3.92
N GLN A 171 -5.36 9.82 4.97
CA GLN A 171 -5.11 10.48 6.25
C GLN A 171 -3.97 11.50 6.14
N ARG A 172 -4.21 12.68 6.72
CA ARG A 172 -3.17 13.69 6.89
C ARG A 172 -2.04 13.14 7.76
N ARG A 173 -0.84 13.08 7.20
CA ARG A 173 0.35 12.63 7.92
C ARG A 173 0.83 13.69 8.90
N ASN A 174 1.25 13.25 10.08
CA ASN A 174 2.01 14.12 10.97
C ASN A 174 3.40 14.38 10.37
N ILE A 175 3.80 15.65 10.28
CA ILE A 175 5.06 16.08 9.72
C ILE A 175 5.98 16.45 10.88
N THR A 176 6.95 15.58 11.19
CA THR A 176 7.98 15.89 12.20
C THR A 176 8.89 17.03 11.72
N PRO A 177 9.60 17.71 12.62
CA PRO A 177 10.56 18.75 12.24
C PRO A 177 11.58 18.29 11.20
N GLU A 178 12.10 17.07 11.31
CA GLU A 178 13.09 16.48 10.38
C GLU A 178 12.49 16.25 9.00
N ILE A 179 11.27 15.72 8.93
CA ILE A 179 10.53 15.53 7.68
C ILE A 179 10.25 16.90 7.03
N ARG A 180 9.81 17.89 7.84
CA ARG A 180 9.60 19.25 7.38
C ARG A 180 10.87 19.84 6.76
N GLN A 181 11.99 19.73 7.44
CA GLN A 181 13.28 20.23 6.96
C GLN A 181 13.69 19.58 5.62
N ARG A 182 13.52 18.26 5.49
CA ARG A 182 13.82 17.54 4.23
C ARG A 182 12.93 18.01 3.08
N ILE A 183 11.63 18.21 3.32
CA ILE A 183 10.70 18.74 2.32
C ILE A 183 11.12 20.13 1.86
N LEU A 184 11.40 21.03 2.80
CA LEU A 184 11.80 22.41 2.50
C LEU A 184 13.13 22.45 1.73
N ALA A 185 14.10 21.63 2.11
CA ALA A 185 15.38 21.54 1.38
C ALA A 185 15.19 21.06 -0.07
N LYS A 186 14.31 20.08 -0.29
CA LYS A 186 13.97 19.61 -1.65
C LYS A 186 13.29 20.71 -2.49
N ARG A 187 12.32 21.43 -1.91
CA ARG A 187 11.70 22.59 -2.58
C ARG A 187 12.74 23.61 -2.98
N GLU A 188 13.56 24.06 -2.03
CA GLU A 188 14.58 25.08 -2.26
C GLU A 188 15.58 24.63 -3.34
N ALA A 189 15.93 23.35 -3.38
CA ALA A 189 16.79 22.79 -4.42
C ALA A 189 16.18 22.91 -5.82
N VAL A 190 14.88 22.67 -5.98
CA VAL A 190 14.18 22.85 -7.27
C VAL A 190 14.24 24.30 -7.73
N TRP A 191 13.91 25.25 -6.84
CA TRP A 191 13.96 26.67 -7.16
C TRP A 191 15.37 27.12 -7.56
N LYS A 192 16.39 26.78 -6.76
CA LYS A 192 17.79 27.12 -7.06
C LYS A 192 18.26 26.51 -8.38
N ALA A 193 17.88 25.26 -8.66
CA ALA A 193 18.21 24.58 -9.91
C ALA A 193 17.58 25.28 -11.12
N TRP A 194 16.35 25.80 -10.98
CA TRP A 194 15.69 26.55 -12.04
C TRP A 194 16.45 27.86 -12.34
N PHE A 195 16.79 28.65 -11.34
CA PHE A 195 17.56 29.91 -11.52
C PHE A 195 18.98 29.66 -12.03
N ALA A 196 19.57 28.53 -11.68
CA ALA A 196 20.90 28.13 -12.15
C ALA A 196 20.90 27.45 -13.52
N ASN A 197 19.71 27.13 -14.07
CA ASN A 197 19.56 26.27 -15.24
C ASN A 197 20.29 24.92 -15.07
N ASP A 198 20.24 24.36 -13.86
CA ASP A 198 20.81 23.04 -13.56
C ASP A 198 19.91 21.95 -14.12
N ARG A 199 20.08 21.71 -15.43
CA ARG A 199 19.22 20.78 -16.18
C ARG A 199 19.20 19.36 -15.60
N PRO A 200 20.32 18.73 -15.21
CA PRO A 200 20.30 17.40 -14.60
C PRO A 200 19.47 17.33 -13.32
N VAL A 201 19.54 18.34 -12.45
CA VAL A 201 18.73 18.39 -11.24
C VAL A 201 17.27 18.62 -11.59
N LEU A 202 16.95 19.53 -12.49
CA LEU A 202 15.57 19.79 -12.91
C LEU A 202 14.92 18.55 -13.54
N GLU A 203 15.60 17.83 -14.42
CA GLU A 203 15.09 16.62 -15.06
C GLU A 203 14.83 15.49 -14.07
N ARG A 204 15.61 15.40 -13.01
CA ARG A 204 15.38 14.42 -11.92
C ARG A 204 14.23 14.85 -11.02
N MET A 205 14.13 16.13 -10.68
CA MET A 205 13.19 16.65 -9.68
C MET A 205 11.81 17.01 -10.25
N ILE A 206 11.71 17.26 -11.57
CA ILE A 206 10.48 17.62 -12.27
C ILE A 206 10.18 16.52 -13.29
N PRO A 207 9.22 15.63 -13.03
CA PRO A 207 8.91 14.51 -13.92
C PRO A 207 8.21 14.97 -15.20
N ALA A 208 8.14 14.10 -16.20
CA ALA A 208 7.63 14.43 -17.54
C ALA A 208 6.17 14.93 -17.54
N GLU A 209 5.36 14.42 -16.61
CA GLU A 209 3.95 14.81 -16.46
C GLU A 209 3.73 16.09 -15.63
N ALA A 210 4.78 16.78 -15.20
CA ALA A 210 4.64 18.00 -14.41
C ALA A 210 3.86 19.08 -15.15
N ILE A 211 3.00 19.77 -14.38
CA ILE A 211 2.20 20.91 -14.89
C ILE A 211 2.46 22.11 -13.98
N ALA A 212 2.79 23.25 -14.59
CA ALA A 212 3.01 24.49 -13.87
C ALA A 212 2.14 25.62 -14.40
N ILE A 213 1.62 26.43 -13.48
CA ILE A 213 0.95 27.68 -13.74
C ILE A 213 1.83 28.78 -13.15
N ASN A 214 2.34 29.65 -14.00
CA ASN A 214 3.21 30.73 -13.57
C ASN A 214 2.47 32.07 -13.63
N SER A 215 2.85 32.99 -12.76
CA SER A 215 2.27 34.33 -12.71
C SER A 215 2.29 35.02 -14.06
N GLY A 216 1.16 35.60 -14.43
CA GLY A 216 0.99 36.30 -15.71
C GLY A 216 0.94 35.40 -16.95
N SER A 217 1.11 34.09 -16.82
CA SER A 217 0.95 33.16 -17.93
C SER A 217 -0.53 32.90 -18.22
N LYS A 218 -0.90 32.84 -19.51
CA LYS A 218 -2.23 32.38 -19.93
C LYS A 218 -2.30 30.89 -20.14
N ASP A 219 -1.15 30.25 -20.33
CA ASP A 219 -1.04 28.83 -20.66
C ASP A 219 -0.36 28.06 -19.52
N TRP A 220 -0.64 26.78 -19.45
CA TRP A 220 0.03 25.87 -18.56
C TRP A 220 1.36 25.41 -19.17
N SER A 221 2.39 25.35 -18.33
CA SER A 221 3.71 24.88 -18.72
C SER A 221 3.86 23.40 -18.41
N ASN A 222 4.25 22.60 -19.40
CA ASN A 222 4.74 21.26 -19.19
C ASN A 222 6.24 21.29 -18.83
N ARG A 223 6.83 20.11 -18.53
CA ARG A 223 8.25 19.99 -18.19
C ARG A 223 9.18 20.66 -19.22
N ASP A 224 8.95 20.47 -20.52
CA ASP A 224 9.84 21.02 -21.55
C ASP A 224 9.79 22.54 -21.57
N ALA A 225 8.61 23.13 -21.39
CA ALA A 225 8.44 24.57 -21.25
C ALA A 225 9.12 25.11 -19.98
N ILE A 226 9.06 24.38 -18.87
CA ILE A 226 9.75 24.71 -17.62
C ILE A 226 11.27 24.72 -17.83
N LEU A 227 11.83 23.70 -18.46
CA LEU A 227 13.26 23.62 -18.76
C LEU A 227 13.70 24.72 -19.73
N ALA A 228 12.87 25.01 -20.75
CA ALA A 228 13.14 26.11 -21.70
C ALA A 228 13.13 27.50 -21.01
N SER A 229 12.21 27.68 -20.03
CA SER A 229 12.16 28.96 -19.28
C SER A 229 13.38 29.14 -18.36
N ALA A 230 13.87 28.09 -17.71
CA ALA A 230 15.11 28.15 -16.95
C ALA A 230 16.32 28.50 -17.82
N LYS A 231 16.40 27.89 -19.02
CA LYS A 231 17.43 28.23 -19.99
C LYS A 231 17.32 29.70 -20.45
N ALA A 232 16.13 30.18 -20.78
CA ALA A 232 15.91 31.55 -21.20
C ALA A 232 16.29 32.55 -20.10
N PHE A 233 16.01 32.25 -18.83
CA PHE A 233 16.46 33.04 -17.69
C PHE A 233 18.00 33.14 -17.67
N ALA A 234 18.70 32.01 -17.73
CA ALA A 234 20.16 31.96 -17.72
C ALA A 234 20.77 32.71 -18.95
N ASP A 235 20.22 32.50 -20.15
CA ASP A 235 20.66 33.14 -21.38
C ASP A 235 20.47 34.69 -21.34
N SER A 236 19.53 35.18 -20.53
CA SER A 236 19.32 36.61 -20.32
C SER A 236 20.44 37.31 -19.56
N GLY A 237 21.37 36.55 -18.96
CA GLY A 237 22.43 37.06 -18.11
C GLY A 237 21.96 37.44 -16.69
N ALA A 238 20.69 37.19 -16.36
CA ALA A 238 20.16 37.40 -14.99
C ALA A 238 20.71 36.35 -14.03
N LYS A 239 20.90 36.76 -12.78
CA LYS A 239 21.37 35.87 -11.69
C LYS A 239 20.49 36.01 -10.48
N LEU A 240 20.24 34.91 -9.81
CA LEU A 240 19.59 34.92 -8.49
C LEU A 240 20.55 35.47 -7.44
N VAL A 241 20.12 36.52 -6.72
CA VAL A 241 20.85 37.14 -5.63
C VAL A 241 20.37 36.65 -4.28
N ARG A 242 19.03 36.54 -4.11
CA ARG A 242 18.37 36.14 -2.88
C ARG A 242 17.14 35.30 -3.19
N LEU A 243 16.86 34.30 -2.35
CA LEU A 243 15.64 33.50 -2.39
C LEU A 243 15.21 33.22 -0.96
N GLU A 244 14.02 33.63 -0.62
CA GLU A 244 13.42 33.44 0.70
C GLU A 244 11.99 32.96 0.61
N PHE A 245 11.56 32.25 1.64
CA PHE A 245 10.19 31.74 1.80
C PHE A 245 9.67 32.17 3.19
N PRO A 246 9.20 33.42 3.34
CA PRO A 246 8.86 34.00 4.63
C PRO A 246 7.79 33.23 5.39
N LYS A 247 6.81 32.67 4.70
CA LYS A 247 5.75 31.85 5.28
C LYS A 247 5.59 30.57 4.49
N THR A 248 5.54 29.44 5.20
CA THR A 248 5.34 28.14 4.56
C THR A 248 4.51 27.22 5.45
N GLU A 249 3.40 26.72 4.90
CA GLU A 249 2.57 25.67 5.46
C GLU A 249 2.70 24.41 4.62
N ILE A 250 2.69 23.26 5.29
CA ILE A 250 2.85 21.95 4.62
C ILE A 250 1.72 21.03 5.06
N GLN A 251 1.13 20.34 4.09
CA GLN A 251 0.20 19.23 4.30
C GLN A 251 0.73 17.99 3.57
N ALA A 252 0.65 16.83 4.20
CA ALA A 252 1.06 15.58 3.57
C ALA A 252 -0.07 14.54 3.69
N TYR A 253 -0.35 13.88 2.58
CA TYR A 253 -1.38 12.83 2.46
C TYR A 253 -0.77 11.65 1.69
N GLY A 254 -0.63 10.51 2.35
CA GLY A 254 0.01 9.36 1.71
C GLY A 254 1.39 9.72 1.13
N ASN A 255 1.54 9.63 -0.19
CA ASN A 255 2.76 9.98 -0.91
C ASN A 255 2.80 11.43 -1.42
N THR A 256 1.73 12.20 -1.20
CA THR A 256 1.59 13.57 -1.71
C THR A 256 1.90 14.59 -0.62
N VAL A 257 2.64 15.63 -0.98
CA VAL A 257 2.95 16.79 -0.12
C VAL A 257 2.50 18.05 -0.84
N LEU A 258 1.67 18.84 -0.17
CA LEU A 258 1.27 20.17 -0.60
C LEU A 258 2.02 21.21 0.21
N ILE A 259 2.63 22.17 -0.46
CA ILE A 259 3.35 23.29 0.15
C ILE A 259 2.66 24.58 -0.25
N TYR A 260 2.17 25.33 0.72
CA TYR A 260 1.65 26.68 0.55
C TYR A 260 2.71 27.65 1.04
N THR A 261 3.10 28.61 0.21
CA THR A 261 4.23 29.48 0.55
C THR A 261 4.02 30.91 0.06
N THR A 262 4.60 31.86 0.80
CA THR A 262 5.00 33.12 0.21
C THR A 262 6.46 33.04 -0.17
N TYR A 263 6.84 33.70 -1.25
CA TYR A 263 8.23 33.76 -1.69
C TYR A 263 8.67 35.18 -1.98
N THR A 264 9.96 35.41 -1.80
CA THR A 264 10.65 36.63 -2.22
C THR A 264 11.94 36.20 -2.91
N TYR A 265 12.15 36.64 -4.14
CA TYR A 265 13.44 36.49 -4.78
C TYR A 265 13.94 37.82 -5.37
N GLU A 266 15.23 37.97 -5.33
CA GLU A 266 15.93 39.11 -5.94
C GLU A 266 16.83 38.58 -7.05
N THR A 267 16.72 39.21 -8.23
CA THR A 267 17.58 38.92 -9.37
C THR A 267 18.36 40.15 -9.76
N GLU A 268 19.54 39.94 -10.32
CA GLU A 268 20.39 40.99 -10.85
C GLU A 268 20.66 40.74 -12.32
N ARG A 269 20.47 41.81 -13.15
CA ARG A 269 20.81 41.79 -14.57
C ARG A 269 21.43 43.13 -14.96
N ASN A 270 22.62 43.10 -15.56
CA ASN A 270 23.35 44.32 -15.95
C ASN A 270 23.54 45.34 -14.80
N GLY A 271 23.77 44.83 -13.58
CA GLY A 271 23.92 45.66 -12.38
C GLY A 271 22.63 46.23 -11.80
N GLN A 272 21.49 45.92 -12.42
CA GLN A 272 20.17 46.32 -11.89
C GLN A 272 19.53 45.13 -11.13
N ARG A 273 19.04 45.43 -9.95
CA ARG A 273 18.34 44.45 -9.09
C ARG A 273 16.84 44.62 -9.16
N THR A 274 16.15 43.51 -9.25
CA THR A 274 14.69 43.45 -9.23
C THR A 274 14.24 42.45 -8.17
N THR A 275 13.33 42.88 -7.29
CA THR A 275 12.72 42.06 -6.28
C THR A 275 11.32 41.64 -6.73
N THR A 276 11.01 40.37 -6.64
CA THR A 276 9.68 39.80 -6.88
C THR A 276 9.20 39.14 -5.59
N ASN A 277 7.96 39.48 -5.21
CA ASN A 277 7.24 38.84 -4.10
C ASN A 277 6.06 38.09 -4.68
N GLY A 278 5.69 37.00 -4.04
CA GLY A 278 4.54 36.26 -4.47
C GLY A 278 4.13 35.18 -3.49
N ARG A 279 3.15 34.42 -3.92
CA ARG A 279 2.63 33.26 -3.20
C ARG A 279 2.44 32.10 -4.16
N GLY A 280 2.49 30.89 -3.62
CA GLY A 280 2.31 29.72 -4.46
C GLY A 280 1.88 28.50 -3.69
N THR A 281 1.37 27.57 -4.47
CA THR A 281 1.11 26.20 -4.04
C THR A 281 1.96 25.27 -4.90
N GLU A 282 2.71 24.41 -4.24
CA GLU A 282 3.55 23.41 -4.91
C GLU A 282 3.10 22.02 -4.49
N MET A 283 3.11 21.06 -5.41
CA MET A 283 2.75 19.68 -5.17
C MET A 283 3.95 18.78 -5.43
N PHE A 284 4.33 18.03 -4.39
CA PHE A 284 5.37 17.02 -4.47
C PHE A 284 4.78 15.63 -4.26
N VAL A 285 5.36 14.63 -4.95
CA VAL A 285 4.98 13.22 -4.80
C VAL A 285 6.23 12.40 -4.48
N ARG A 286 6.11 11.49 -3.53
CA ARG A 286 7.17 10.52 -3.21
C ARG A 286 7.18 9.41 -4.24
N ARG A 287 8.35 9.15 -4.85
CA ARG A 287 8.65 8.03 -5.74
C ARG A 287 9.87 7.29 -5.22
N GLY A 288 9.65 6.14 -4.60
CA GLY A 288 10.69 5.48 -3.81
C GLY A 288 11.19 6.41 -2.70
N ASP A 289 12.50 6.66 -2.67
CA ASP A 289 13.14 7.55 -1.68
C ASP A 289 13.19 9.02 -2.13
N GLU A 290 12.81 9.32 -3.37
CA GLU A 290 12.82 10.67 -3.93
C GLU A 290 11.48 11.38 -3.73
N LEU A 291 11.57 12.70 -3.57
CA LEU A 291 10.43 13.62 -3.54
C LEU A 291 10.53 14.51 -4.79
N VAL A 292 9.62 14.34 -5.75
CA VAL A 292 9.62 15.04 -7.04
C VAL A 292 8.49 16.07 -7.08
N ASN A 293 8.75 17.23 -7.70
CA ASN A 293 7.76 18.28 -7.87
C ASN A 293 6.93 18.00 -9.14
N VAL A 294 5.67 17.64 -8.95
CA VAL A 294 4.75 17.29 -10.05
C VAL A 294 3.93 18.49 -10.55
N GLY A 295 4.06 19.64 -9.89
CA GLY A 295 3.40 20.85 -10.36
C GLY A 295 3.33 21.96 -9.32
N TRP A 296 3.00 23.14 -9.81
CA TRP A 296 2.81 24.33 -8.99
C TRP A 296 1.88 25.35 -9.62
N HIS A 297 1.39 26.24 -8.78
CA HIS A 297 0.73 27.49 -9.17
C HIS A 297 1.40 28.62 -8.40
N LEU A 298 1.96 29.59 -9.12
CA LEU A 298 2.62 30.77 -8.57
C LEU A 298 1.92 32.04 -9.03
N ASP A 299 1.67 32.95 -8.10
CA ASP A 299 1.17 34.30 -8.34
C ASP A 299 2.13 35.32 -7.76
N ASP A 300 2.53 36.31 -8.55
CA ASP A 300 3.29 37.46 -8.05
C ASP A 300 2.33 38.44 -7.36
N GLU A 301 2.77 38.99 -6.25
CA GLU A 301 2.09 40.12 -5.61
C GLU A 301 2.37 41.40 -6.43
N LYS A 302 1.30 42.05 -6.83
CA LYS A 302 1.40 43.33 -7.58
C LYS A 302 1.67 44.49 -6.63
#